data_bbfd8222e63906a081332b73da824395
#
_entry.id   bbfd8222e63906a081332b73da824395
#
_cell.length_a   1.000
_cell.length_b   1.000
_cell.length_c   1.000
_cell.angle_alpha   90.00
_cell.angle_beta   90.00
_cell.angle_gamma   90.00
#
_symmetry.space_group_name_H-M   'P 1'
#
loop_
_entity.id
_entity.type
_entity.pdbx_description
1 polymer ?
#
loop_
_entity_poly.entity_id
_entity_poly.type
_entity_poly.pdbx_seq_one_letter_code
_entity_poly.pdbx_strand_id
1 'polypeptide(L)'
;DLSPTSEVLIEESVIGWKEFEMEVVRDRNDNCIIICSIENIDPMGVHTGDSITVAPAQTLTDKEYQTLRNASIQVLRKIGVDTGGSNVQFAISPKDGRVLVIEMNPRVSRSSALASKATGFPIAKIAAKLAIGYTLDELRNEITGNVIPASFEPSIDYVVTKIPRFAFEKFKEADNKLTTQMKSVGEVMAIGRNFQESFQKALRGLEI
;
A
#
# COMPACT_ATOMS: atom_id res chain seq x y z
N ASP A 1 -28.32 -0.50 14.42
CA ASP A 1 -28.36 0.93 14.72
C ASP A 1 -27.15 1.72 14.19
N LEU A 2 -26.07 1.01 13.73
CA LEU A 2 -24.90 1.67 13.14
C LEU A 2 -24.99 1.83 11.62
N SER A 3 -25.78 0.99 10.94
CA SER A 3 -25.96 1.08 9.49
C SER A 3 -27.12 2.04 9.15
N PRO A 4 -26.87 3.06 8.29
CA PRO A 4 -27.92 3.99 7.86
C PRO A 4 -29.05 3.32 7.08
N THR A 5 -28.75 2.18 6.43
CA THR A 5 -29.73 1.42 5.62
C THR A 5 -30.32 0.24 6.39
N SER A 6 -29.89 -0.01 7.63
CA SER A 6 -30.25 -1.20 8.43
C SER A 6 -29.86 -2.53 7.76
N GLU A 7 -28.87 -2.48 6.87
CA GLU A 7 -28.30 -3.64 6.18
C GLU A 7 -26.90 -3.93 6.67
N VAL A 8 -26.49 -5.21 6.58
CA VAL A 8 -25.14 -5.67 6.92
C VAL A 8 -24.63 -6.58 5.82
N LEU A 9 -23.33 -6.49 5.53
CA LEU A 9 -22.62 -7.44 4.68
C LEU A 9 -22.01 -8.54 5.59
N ILE A 10 -22.26 -9.78 5.24
CA ILE A 10 -21.68 -10.94 5.94
C ILE A 10 -20.66 -11.58 5.03
N GLU A 11 -19.42 -11.65 5.49
CA GLU A 11 -18.28 -12.15 4.72
C GLU A 11 -17.53 -13.24 5.52
N GLU A 12 -16.73 -14.04 4.81
CA GLU A 12 -15.79 -14.96 5.47
C GLU A 12 -14.76 -14.16 6.26
N SER A 13 -14.53 -14.56 7.50
CA SER A 13 -13.53 -13.91 8.34
C SER A 13 -12.12 -14.35 7.93
N VAL A 14 -11.28 -13.36 7.67
CA VAL A 14 -9.85 -13.51 7.35
C VAL A 14 -8.95 -12.97 8.48
N ILE A 15 -9.50 -12.79 9.69
CA ILE A 15 -8.72 -12.35 10.85
C ILE A 15 -7.50 -13.25 11.05
N GLY A 16 -6.34 -12.63 11.23
CA GLY A 16 -5.08 -13.34 11.42
C GLY A 16 -4.36 -13.78 10.13
N TRP A 17 -4.93 -13.49 8.95
CA TRP A 17 -4.23 -13.71 7.68
C TRP A 17 -3.17 -12.64 7.48
N LYS A 18 -2.17 -12.95 6.65
CA LYS A 18 -1.18 -11.96 6.22
C LYS A 18 -1.83 -10.93 5.31
N GLU A 19 -1.42 -9.68 5.44
CA GLU A 19 -1.93 -8.58 4.63
C GLU A 19 -0.84 -7.97 3.77
N PHE A 20 -1.15 -7.79 2.49
CA PHE A 20 -0.27 -7.17 1.50
C PHE A 20 -1.03 -6.14 0.67
N GLU A 21 -0.30 -5.13 0.23
CA GLU A 21 -0.84 -4.10 -0.66
C GLU A 21 0.05 -3.96 -1.89
N MET A 22 -0.57 -3.68 -3.03
CA MET A 22 0.11 -3.30 -4.26
C MET A 22 -0.31 -1.89 -4.66
N GLU A 23 0.66 -0.99 -4.76
CA GLU A 23 0.45 0.32 -5.35
C GLU A 23 0.69 0.23 -6.84
N VAL A 24 -0.32 0.57 -7.62
CA VAL A 24 -0.38 0.32 -9.06
C VAL A 24 -0.71 1.61 -9.78
N VAL A 25 -0.10 1.84 -10.93
CA VAL A 25 -0.48 2.93 -11.83
C VAL A 25 -0.79 2.34 -13.19
N ARG A 26 -1.91 2.75 -13.77
CA ARG A 26 -2.35 2.34 -15.11
C ARG A 26 -2.78 3.55 -15.94
N ASP A 27 -2.45 3.53 -17.23
CA ASP A 27 -2.87 4.55 -18.19
C ASP A 27 -3.87 3.99 -19.22
N ARG A 28 -4.39 4.89 -20.06
CA ARG A 28 -5.38 4.58 -21.10
C ARG A 28 -4.87 3.62 -22.20
N ASN A 29 -3.56 3.51 -22.38
CA ASN A 29 -2.93 2.59 -23.35
C ASN A 29 -2.63 1.22 -22.73
N ASP A 30 -3.17 0.96 -21.51
CA ASP A 30 -2.96 -0.28 -20.77
C ASP A 30 -1.52 -0.48 -20.29
N ASN A 31 -0.68 0.53 -20.30
CA ASN A 31 0.56 0.47 -19.53
C ASN A 31 0.21 0.38 -18.06
N CYS A 32 0.58 -0.71 -17.42
CA CYS A 32 0.22 -0.99 -16.03
C CYS A 32 1.46 -1.44 -15.28
N ILE A 33 1.83 -0.69 -14.23
CA ILE A 33 3.06 -0.91 -13.47
C ILE A 33 2.79 -1.00 -11.98
N ILE A 34 3.55 -1.84 -11.29
CA ILE A 34 3.58 -1.89 -9.84
C ILE A 34 4.64 -0.90 -9.34
N ILE A 35 4.20 0.08 -8.56
CA ILE A 35 5.10 1.07 -7.98
C ILE A 35 5.81 0.51 -6.76
N CYS A 36 5.06 -0.20 -5.91
CA CYS A 36 5.59 -0.76 -4.68
C CYS A 36 4.70 -1.89 -4.17
N SER A 37 5.32 -2.93 -3.64
CA SER A 37 4.66 -3.90 -2.77
C SER A 37 4.84 -3.48 -1.32
N ILE A 38 3.80 -3.60 -0.51
CA ILE A 38 3.78 -3.24 0.90
C ILE A 38 3.30 -4.46 1.69
N GLU A 39 3.96 -4.76 2.79
CA GLU A 39 3.54 -5.78 3.74
C GLU A 39 3.12 -5.12 5.05
N ASN A 40 1.95 -5.48 5.55
CA ASN A 40 1.50 -5.12 6.88
C ASN A 40 2.02 -6.15 7.87
N ILE A 41 2.78 -5.71 8.87
CA ILE A 41 3.34 -6.60 9.91
C ILE A 41 2.22 -7.08 10.83
N ASP A 42 1.25 -6.21 11.11
CA ASP A 42 0.05 -6.58 11.82
C ASP A 42 -0.86 -7.42 10.91
N PRO A 43 -1.45 -8.50 11.42
CA PRO A 43 -2.31 -9.36 10.61
C PRO A 43 -3.67 -8.69 10.32
N MET A 44 -4.40 -9.26 9.38
CA MET A 44 -5.79 -8.89 9.10
C MET A 44 -6.61 -8.82 10.39
N GLY A 45 -7.39 -7.75 10.55
CA GLY A 45 -8.14 -7.40 11.74
C GLY A 45 -7.66 -6.11 12.40
N VAL A 46 -6.46 -5.64 12.07
CA VAL A 46 -5.96 -4.29 12.37
C VAL A 46 -6.09 -3.44 11.10
N HIS A 47 -6.58 -2.20 11.24
CA HIS A 47 -6.69 -1.29 10.10
C HIS A 47 -5.31 -0.99 9.50
N THR A 48 -5.18 -0.99 8.17
CA THR A 48 -3.90 -0.77 7.46
C THR A 48 -3.20 0.53 7.88
N GLY A 49 -3.97 1.58 8.18
CA GLY A 49 -3.46 2.85 8.70
C GLY A 49 -2.79 2.74 10.07
N ASP A 50 -3.21 1.76 10.88
CA ASP A 50 -2.69 1.49 12.23
C ASP A 50 -1.62 0.40 12.27
N SER A 51 -1.39 -0.27 11.14
CA SER A 51 -0.37 -1.31 11.01
C SER A 51 1.03 -0.73 10.84
N ILE A 52 2.02 -1.43 11.40
CA ILE A 52 3.42 -1.26 11.00
C ILE A 52 3.55 -1.84 9.59
N THR A 53 4.08 -1.08 8.66
CA THR A 53 4.22 -1.52 7.27
C THR A 53 5.66 -1.48 6.81
N VAL A 54 6.02 -2.37 5.91
CA VAL A 54 7.34 -2.46 5.30
C VAL A 54 7.24 -2.51 3.78
N ALA A 55 8.12 -1.81 3.12
CA ALA A 55 8.25 -1.78 1.67
C ALA A 55 9.73 -1.97 1.27
N PRO A 56 10.03 -2.83 0.28
CA PRO A 56 9.11 -3.77 -0.35
C PRO A 56 8.66 -4.87 0.61
N ALA A 57 7.61 -5.64 0.25
CA ALA A 57 7.18 -6.80 1.01
C ALA A 57 8.34 -7.78 1.24
N GLN A 58 8.49 -8.25 2.49
CA GLN A 58 9.67 -9.02 2.91
C GLN A 58 9.46 -10.54 2.88
N THR A 59 8.20 -10.98 3.04
CA THR A 59 7.88 -12.40 3.23
C THR A 59 7.16 -13.04 2.04
N LEU A 60 7.03 -12.34 0.91
CA LEU A 60 6.55 -12.92 -0.34
C LEU A 60 7.66 -13.66 -1.05
N THR A 61 7.37 -14.89 -1.50
CA THR A 61 8.17 -15.53 -2.55
C THR A 61 7.95 -14.83 -3.89
N ASP A 62 8.86 -14.99 -4.84
CA ASP A 62 8.67 -14.44 -6.19
C ASP A 62 7.36 -14.92 -6.83
N LYS A 63 7.02 -16.18 -6.67
CA LYS A 63 5.76 -16.73 -7.17
C LYS A 63 4.53 -16.05 -6.59
N GLU A 64 4.52 -15.80 -5.29
CA GLU A 64 3.43 -15.09 -4.61
C GLU A 64 3.37 -13.64 -5.08
N TYR A 65 4.51 -12.96 -5.14
CA TYR A 65 4.59 -11.60 -5.68
C TYR A 65 4.01 -11.50 -7.09
N GLN A 66 4.40 -12.40 -8.00
CA GLN A 66 3.88 -12.41 -9.37
C GLN A 66 2.37 -12.71 -9.41
N THR A 67 1.87 -13.53 -8.49
CA THR A 67 0.44 -13.79 -8.36
C THR A 67 -0.31 -12.52 -7.97
N LEU A 68 0.16 -11.80 -6.95
CA LEU A 68 -0.45 -10.54 -6.51
C LEU A 68 -0.35 -9.45 -7.59
N ARG A 69 0.81 -9.37 -8.26
CA ARG A 69 1.05 -8.47 -9.39
C ARG A 69 0.02 -8.68 -10.51
N ASN A 70 -0.12 -9.92 -10.95
CA ASN A 70 -1.05 -10.27 -12.02
C ASN A 70 -2.51 -10.03 -11.62
N ALA A 71 -2.87 -10.38 -10.39
CA ALA A 71 -4.20 -10.14 -9.84
C ALA A 71 -4.51 -8.63 -9.79
N SER A 72 -3.55 -7.80 -9.34
CA SER A 72 -3.71 -6.35 -9.31
C SER A 72 -3.99 -5.77 -10.69
N ILE A 73 -3.22 -6.17 -11.70
CA ILE A 73 -3.42 -5.73 -13.09
C ILE A 73 -4.81 -6.14 -13.59
N GLN A 74 -5.23 -7.38 -13.31
CA GLN A 74 -6.56 -7.86 -13.70
C GLN A 74 -7.68 -7.11 -13.01
N VAL A 75 -7.53 -6.79 -11.71
CA VAL A 75 -8.50 -6.00 -10.95
C VAL A 75 -8.67 -4.61 -11.56
N LEU A 76 -7.58 -3.90 -11.83
CA LEU A 76 -7.65 -2.57 -12.44
C LEU A 76 -8.32 -2.60 -13.82
N ARG A 77 -7.99 -3.60 -14.64
CA ARG A 77 -8.62 -3.78 -15.95
C ARG A 77 -10.12 -4.07 -15.83
N LYS A 78 -10.51 -4.96 -14.90
CA LYS A 78 -11.91 -5.36 -14.69
C LYS A 78 -12.78 -4.22 -14.18
N ILE A 79 -12.24 -3.39 -13.28
CA ILE A 79 -12.92 -2.20 -12.75
C ILE A 79 -12.95 -1.08 -13.80
N GLY A 80 -12.00 -1.05 -14.74
CA GLY A 80 -11.92 -0.03 -15.78
C GLY A 80 -11.13 1.21 -15.36
N VAL A 81 -10.22 1.09 -14.38
CA VAL A 81 -9.30 2.18 -14.06
C VAL A 81 -8.27 2.30 -15.19
N ASP A 82 -8.29 3.43 -15.86
CA ASP A 82 -7.46 3.72 -17.05
C ASP A 82 -6.63 5.01 -16.92
N THR A 83 -6.73 5.70 -15.80
CA THR A 83 -6.02 6.97 -15.58
C THR A 83 -5.62 7.16 -14.12
N GLY A 84 -4.52 6.59 -13.70
CA GLY A 84 -3.98 6.98 -12.40
C GLY A 84 -3.54 5.86 -11.47
N GLY A 85 -3.37 6.24 -10.22
CA GLY A 85 -2.92 5.36 -9.14
C GLY A 85 -4.07 4.63 -8.45
N SER A 86 -3.81 3.40 -8.06
CA SER A 86 -4.73 2.57 -7.28
C SER A 86 -3.97 1.75 -6.26
N ASN A 87 -4.63 1.46 -5.16
CA ASN A 87 -4.15 0.53 -4.14
C ASN A 87 -5.01 -0.74 -4.18
N VAL A 88 -4.39 -1.90 -4.26
CA VAL A 88 -5.06 -3.20 -4.19
C VAL A 88 -4.58 -3.93 -2.95
N GLN A 89 -5.51 -4.33 -2.09
CA GLN A 89 -5.23 -5.01 -0.82
C GLN A 89 -5.56 -6.49 -0.92
N PHE A 90 -4.68 -7.31 -0.38
CA PHE A 90 -4.76 -8.76 -0.41
C PHE A 90 -4.62 -9.35 0.99
N ALA A 91 -5.39 -10.39 1.26
CA ALA A 91 -5.17 -11.30 2.36
C ALA A 91 -4.60 -12.62 1.86
N ILE A 92 -3.57 -13.13 2.53
CA ILE A 92 -2.97 -14.45 2.21
C ILE A 92 -3.09 -15.34 3.44
N SER A 93 -3.73 -16.50 3.27
CA SER A 93 -3.86 -17.50 4.33
C SER A 93 -2.48 -18.07 4.71
N PRO A 94 -2.08 -17.98 5.99
CA PRO A 94 -0.82 -18.56 6.43
C PRO A 94 -0.82 -20.09 6.46
N LYS A 95 -1.99 -20.73 6.26
CA LYS A 95 -2.14 -22.19 6.33
C LYS A 95 -1.93 -22.87 4.99
N ASP A 96 -2.50 -22.32 3.94
CA ASP A 96 -2.58 -22.94 2.61
C ASP A 96 -2.18 -22.01 1.46
N GLY A 97 -1.85 -20.76 1.77
CA GLY A 97 -1.47 -19.77 0.76
C GLY A 97 -2.62 -19.24 -0.10
N ARG A 98 -3.87 -19.51 0.27
CA ARG A 98 -5.04 -18.97 -0.43
C ARG A 98 -5.00 -17.44 -0.43
N VAL A 99 -5.19 -16.84 -1.59
CA VAL A 99 -5.18 -15.39 -1.79
C VAL A 99 -6.60 -14.87 -1.96
N LEU A 100 -6.93 -13.81 -1.26
CA LEU A 100 -8.17 -13.05 -1.43
C LEU A 100 -7.85 -11.60 -1.74
N VAL A 101 -8.60 -11.02 -2.68
CA VAL A 101 -8.66 -9.57 -2.88
C VAL A 101 -9.61 -9.00 -1.82
N ILE A 102 -9.13 -8.10 -1.00
CA ILE A 102 -9.93 -7.48 0.08
C ILE A 102 -10.67 -6.25 -0.47
N GLU A 103 -9.91 -5.32 -1.04
CA GLU A 103 -10.48 -4.14 -1.68
C GLU A 103 -9.51 -3.55 -2.70
N MET A 104 -10.05 -2.69 -3.56
CA MET A 104 -9.28 -1.85 -4.44
C MET A 104 -9.76 -0.41 -4.32
N ASN A 105 -8.82 0.50 -4.09
CA ASN A 105 -9.07 1.93 -3.98
C ASN A 105 -8.60 2.63 -5.27
N PRO A 106 -9.52 3.02 -6.19
CA PRO A 106 -9.15 3.63 -7.48
C PRO A 106 -8.81 5.12 -7.33
N ARG A 107 -7.90 5.42 -6.45
CA ARG A 107 -7.47 6.78 -6.12
C ARG A 107 -6.08 6.79 -5.50
N VAL A 108 -5.42 7.93 -5.56
CA VAL A 108 -4.22 8.18 -4.75
C VAL A 108 -4.62 8.22 -3.27
N SER A 109 -3.88 7.52 -2.43
CA SER A 109 -4.15 7.31 -1.02
C SER A 109 -2.94 7.64 -0.14
N ARG A 110 -3.04 7.40 1.18
CA ARG A 110 -1.90 7.52 2.09
C ARG A 110 -0.82 6.47 1.79
N SER A 111 -1.21 5.26 1.43
CA SER A 111 -0.27 4.23 0.98
C SER A 111 0.44 4.63 -0.32
N SER A 112 -0.24 5.32 -1.23
CA SER A 112 0.40 5.91 -2.41
C SER A 112 1.44 6.97 -2.04
N ALA A 113 1.16 7.79 -1.02
CA ALA A 113 2.14 8.76 -0.50
C ALA A 113 3.36 8.06 0.13
N LEU A 114 3.13 6.98 0.90
CA LEU A 114 4.19 6.13 1.44
C LEU A 114 5.02 5.50 0.32
N ALA A 115 4.38 4.89 -0.67
CA ALA A 115 5.05 4.29 -1.82
C ALA A 115 5.85 5.32 -2.62
N SER A 116 5.31 6.53 -2.80
CA SER A 116 6.03 7.63 -3.47
C SER A 116 7.29 8.04 -2.70
N LYS A 117 7.21 8.13 -1.37
CA LYS A 117 8.38 8.43 -0.52
C LYS A 117 9.38 7.26 -0.53
N ALA A 118 8.90 6.03 -0.50
CA ALA A 118 9.73 4.84 -0.47
C ALA A 118 10.50 4.65 -1.78
N THR A 119 9.87 4.87 -2.93
CA THR A 119 10.45 4.60 -4.25
C THR A 119 11.01 5.83 -4.96
N GLY A 120 10.62 7.03 -4.51
CA GLY A 120 10.86 8.28 -5.23
C GLY A 120 9.95 8.48 -6.45
N PHE A 121 9.11 7.51 -6.81
CA PHE A 121 8.19 7.65 -7.93
C PHE A 121 7.02 8.58 -7.57
N PRO A 122 6.81 9.71 -8.28
CA PRO A 122 5.84 10.73 -7.90
C PRO A 122 4.42 10.35 -8.34
N ILE A 123 3.78 9.38 -7.67
CA ILE A 123 2.49 8.79 -8.07
C ILE A 123 1.43 9.88 -8.32
N ALA A 124 1.24 10.82 -7.40
CA ALA A 124 0.20 11.83 -7.52
C ALA A 124 0.42 12.75 -8.74
N LYS A 125 1.68 13.15 -9.00
CA LYS A 125 2.04 13.98 -10.15
C LYS A 125 1.82 13.24 -11.46
N ILE A 126 2.22 11.98 -11.53
CA ILE A 126 2.02 11.12 -12.70
C ILE A 126 0.51 10.90 -12.90
N ALA A 127 -0.24 10.52 -11.87
CA ALA A 127 -1.70 10.33 -11.95
C ALA A 127 -2.43 11.58 -12.48
N ALA A 128 -2.04 12.78 -12.03
CA ALA A 128 -2.61 14.02 -12.53
C ALA A 128 -2.35 14.23 -14.04
N LYS A 129 -1.15 13.87 -14.51
CA LYS A 129 -0.83 13.94 -15.95
C LYS A 129 -1.58 12.90 -16.77
N LEU A 130 -1.73 11.67 -16.24
CA LEU A 130 -2.54 10.64 -16.90
C LEU A 130 -4.00 11.08 -17.03
N ALA A 131 -4.56 11.75 -16.01
CA ALA A 131 -5.93 12.25 -16.04
C ALA A 131 -6.20 13.29 -17.13
N ILE A 132 -5.19 14.04 -17.58
CA ILE A 132 -5.30 14.99 -18.69
C ILE A 132 -4.87 14.40 -20.04
N GLY A 133 -4.63 13.07 -20.10
CA GLY A 133 -4.47 12.33 -21.34
C GLY A 133 -3.06 11.92 -21.73
N TYR A 134 -2.04 12.19 -20.91
CA TYR A 134 -0.71 11.60 -21.11
C TYR A 134 -0.71 10.10 -20.85
N THR A 135 0.28 9.40 -21.36
CA THR A 135 0.54 7.99 -21.10
C THR A 135 1.87 7.79 -20.37
N LEU A 136 2.05 6.66 -19.72
CA LEU A 136 3.25 6.39 -18.89
C LEU A 136 4.55 6.40 -19.72
N ASP A 137 4.50 5.96 -20.96
CA ASP A 137 5.64 5.95 -21.88
C ASP A 137 5.99 7.34 -22.42
N GLU A 138 5.03 8.25 -22.49
CA GLU A 138 5.26 9.68 -22.84
C GLU A 138 5.88 10.46 -21.69
N LEU A 139 5.66 10.03 -20.45
CA LEU A 139 6.16 10.72 -19.26
C LEU A 139 7.56 10.24 -18.87
N ARG A 140 8.35 11.16 -18.33
CA ARG A 140 9.68 10.85 -17.78
C ARG A 140 9.62 10.76 -16.25
N ASN A 141 10.40 9.82 -15.71
CA ASN A 141 10.55 9.68 -14.27
C ASN A 141 11.62 10.65 -13.76
N GLU A 142 11.19 11.66 -13.02
CA GLU A 142 12.08 12.72 -12.50
C GLU A 142 13.15 12.20 -11.52
N ILE A 143 12.85 11.14 -10.75
CA ILE A 143 13.83 10.57 -9.81
C ILE A 143 15.06 10.01 -10.52
N THR A 144 14.92 9.62 -11.79
CA THR A 144 16.02 9.14 -12.63
C THR A 144 16.67 10.24 -13.45
N GLY A 145 16.45 11.52 -13.11
CA GLY A 145 16.92 12.66 -13.91
C GLY A 145 16.25 12.74 -15.29
N ASN A 146 15.04 12.23 -15.41
CA ASN A 146 14.27 12.15 -16.66
C ASN A 146 14.88 11.22 -17.74
N VAL A 147 15.76 10.31 -17.34
CA VAL A 147 16.38 9.34 -18.27
C VAL A 147 15.42 8.21 -18.62
N ILE A 148 14.72 7.68 -17.62
CA ILE A 148 13.83 6.52 -17.77
C ILE A 148 12.37 6.97 -17.93
N PRO A 149 11.58 6.36 -18.85
CA PRO A 149 10.14 6.58 -18.91
C PRO A 149 9.43 6.18 -17.61
N ALA A 150 8.30 6.81 -17.31
CA ALA A 150 7.47 6.47 -16.17
C ALA A 150 6.78 5.11 -16.30
N SER A 151 6.85 4.46 -17.46
CA SER A 151 6.33 3.11 -17.70
C SER A 151 7.20 1.98 -17.13
N PHE A 152 8.39 2.30 -16.60
CA PHE A 152 9.25 1.30 -15.93
C PHE A 152 8.92 1.23 -14.44
N GLU A 153 8.77 0.00 -13.94
CA GLU A 153 8.54 -0.25 -12.51
C GLU A 153 9.77 0.19 -11.69
N PRO A 154 9.58 0.94 -10.58
CA PRO A 154 10.67 1.26 -9.68
C PRO A 154 11.29 0.01 -9.06
N SER A 155 12.60 0.03 -8.86
CA SER A 155 13.34 -0.98 -8.12
C SER A 155 14.14 -0.30 -7.02
N ILE A 156 14.05 -0.83 -5.79
CA ILE A 156 14.76 -0.32 -4.63
C ILE A 156 15.61 -1.43 -4.00
N ASP A 157 16.79 -1.07 -3.52
CA ASP A 157 17.76 -1.96 -2.86
C ASP A 157 17.89 -1.66 -1.36
N TYR A 158 16.89 -1.02 -0.78
CA TYR A 158 16.78 -0.69 0.64
C TYR A 158 15.36 -1.05 1.15
N VAL A 159 15.21 -1.01 2.46
CA VAL A 159 13.94 -1.31 3.13
C VAL A 159 13.41 -0.05 3.79
N VAL A 160 12.12 0.19 3.63
CA VAL A 160 11.41 1.31 4.25
C VAL A 160 10.39 0.76 5.22
N THR A 161 10.44 1.24 6.47
CA THR A 161 9.45 0.88 7.51
C THR A 161 8.67 2.11 7.92
N LYS A 162 7.35 1.98 7.97
CA LYS A 162 6.41 2.97 8.51
C LYS A 162 5.89 2.45 9.85
N ILE A 163 5.92 3.28 10.89
CA ILE A 163 5.30 2.98 12.19
C ILE A 163 4.27 4.06 12.50
N PRO A 164 3.01 3.70 12.80
CA PRO A 164 1.98 4.66 13.15
C PRO A 164 2.22 5.30 14.52
N ARG A 165 1.77 6.53 14.70
CA ARG A 165 1.75 7.25 15.97
C ARG A 165 0.32 7.32 16.49
N PHE A 166 0.15 6.93 17.74
CA PHE A 166 -1.12 7.03 18.46
C PHE A 166 -1.01 8.15 19.52
N ALA A 167 -2.14 8.72 19.91
CA ALA A 167 -2.22 9.78 20.91
C ALA A 167 -3.19 9.39 22.04
N PHE A 168 -3.16 8.13 22.48
CA PHE A 168 -4.01 7.63 23.57
C PHE A 168 -3.76 8.39 24.88
N GLU A 169 -2.56 8.93 25.07
CA GLU A 169 -2.24 9.80 26.21
C GLU A 169 -3.08 11.08 26.26
N LYS A 170 -3.56 11.54 25.09
CA LYS A 170 -4.43 12.72 24.97
C LYS A 170 -5.92 12.36 24.98
N PHE A 171 -6.26 11.17 24.54
CA PHE A 171 -7.64 10.65 24.40
C PHE A 171 -7.87 9.49 25.36
N LYS A 172 -7.91 9.78 26.65
CA LYS A 172 -7.95 8.77 27.73
C LYS A 172 -9.17 7.86 27.72
N GLU A 173 -10.28 8.29 27.10
CA GLU A 173 -11.51 7.52 26.96
C GLU A 173 -11.49 6.62 25.71
N ALA A 174 -10.51 6.77 24.81
CA ALA A 174 -10.39 5.95 23.63
C ALA A 174 -9.85 4.56 24.02
N ASP A 175 -10.53 3.51 23.52
CA ASP A 175 -10.02 2.15 23.62
C ASP A 175 -8.70 2.04 22.83
N ASN A 176 -7.63 1.61 23.50
CA ASN A 176 -6.30 1.46 22.91
C ASN A 176 -6.10 0.13 22.15
N LYS A 177 -7.10 -0.74 22.13
CA LYS A 177 -7.07 -1.97 21.35
C LYS A 177 -7.21 -1.65 19.87
N LEU A 178 -6.24 -2.09 19.07
CA LEU A 178 -6.30 -1.94 17.61
C LEU A 178 -7.33 -2.90 17.01
N THR A 179 -8.12 -2.36 16.08
CA THR A 179 -9.20 -3.08 15.39
C THR A 179 -9.25 -2.62 13.93
N THR A 180 -10.32 -2.94 13.23
CA THR A 180 -10.59 -2.43 11.87
C THR A 180 -10.89 -0.93 11.82
N GLN A 181 -11.12 -0.30 12.98
CA GLN A 181 -11.28 1.16 13.08
C GLN A 181 -9.92 1.83 13.23
N MET A 182 -9.61 2.79 12.37
CA MET A 182 -8.35 3.53 12.41
C MET A 182 -8.30 4.48 13.63
N LYS A 183 -7.18 4.43 14.37
CA LYS A 183 -6.93 5.23 15.58
C LYS A 183 -5.64 6.05 15.54
N SER A 184 -4.76 5.78 14.58
CA SER A 184 -3.51 6.53 14.43
C SER A 184 -3.75 7.98 14.04
N VAL A 185 -2.90 8.87 14.56
CA VAL A 185 -2.95 10.32 14.32
C VAL A 185 -1.79 10.82 13.46
N GLY A 186 -0.82 9.98 13.18
CA GLY A 186 0.37 10.28 12.40
C GLY A 186 1.21 9.04 12.20
N GLU A 187 2.38 9.23 11.61
CA GLU A 187 3.30 8.15 11.32
C GLU A 187 4.74 8.65 11.19
N VAL A 188 5.69 7.77 11.41
CA VAL A 188 7.08 7.95 11.04
C VAL A 188 7.46 6.97 9.95
N MET A 189 8.43 7.34 9.13
CA MET A 189 8.99 6.50 8.10
C MET A 189 10.52 6.54 8.20
N ALA A 190 11.16 5.38 8.11
CA ALA A 190 12.61 5.28 8.11
C ALA A 190 13.11 4.32 7.04
N ILE A 191 14.31 4.59 6.54
CA ILE A 191 14.99 3.81 5.51
C ILE A 191 16.21 3.13 6.12
N GLY A 192 16.39 1.85 5.81
CA GLY A 192 17.53 1.06 6.20
C GLY A 192 17.97 0.10 5.11
N ARG A 193 19.12 -0.52 5.25
CA ARG A 193 19.60 -1.54 4.31
C ARG A 193 18.85 -2.87 4.43
N ASN A 194 18.28 -3.10 5.61
CA ASN A 194 17.46 -4.25 5.93
C ASN A 194 16.31 -3.85 6.86
N PHE A 195 15.41 -4.79 7.12
CA PHE A 195 14.24 -4.56 7.97
C PHE A 195 14.64 -4.11 9.39
N GLN A 196 15.60 -4.78 10.01
CA GLN A 196 16.01 -4.46 11.38
C GLN A 196 16.51 -3.02 11.51
N GLU A 197 17.33 -2.56 10.57
CA GLU A 197 17.83 -1.20 10.57
C GLU A 197 16.73 -0.18 10.37
N SER A 198 15.86 -0.37 9.37
CA SER A 198 14.74 0.55 9.07
C SER A 198 13.75 0.60 10.24
N PHE A 199 13.43 -0.55 10.82
CA PHE A 199 12.51 -0.67 11.95
C PHE A 199 13.04 0.06 13.19
N GLN A 200 14.31 -0.18 13.57
CA GLN A 200 14.92 0.50 14.73
C GLN A 200 15.03 2.02 14.52
N LYS A 201 15.34 2.45 13.30
CA LYS A 201 15.34 3.88 12.97
C LYS A 201 13.94 4.49 13.09
N ALA A 202 12.90 3.77 12.65
CA ALA A 202 11.52 4.22 12.74
C ALA A 202 11.07 4.32 14.21
N LEU A 203 11.39 3.33 15.05
CA LEU A 203 11.13 3.38 16.49
C LEU A 203 11.76 4.61 17.14
N ARG A 204 13.03 4.87 16.84
CA ARG A 204 13.73 6.07 17.35
C ARG A 204 13.06 7.37 16.85
N GLY A 205 12.53 7.38 15.65
CA GLY A 205 11.86 8.55 15.07
C GLY A 205 10.48 8.85 15.68
N LEU A 206 9.89 7.93 16.42
CA LEU A 206 8.63 8.19 17.15
C LEU A 206 8.80 9.15 18.31
N GLU A 207 9.99 9.27 18.87
CA GLU A 207 10.33 10.16 20.00
C GLU A 207 9.39 10.00 21.20
N ILE A 208 9.12 8.75 21.59
CA ILE A 208 8.26 8.37 22.73
C ILE A 208 9.06 7.53 23.73
#